data_9919b71d0f08c308b5fe56faf8a8e8f3
#
_entry.id   9919b71d0f08c308b5fe56faf8a8e8f3
#
_cell.length_a   1.000
_cell.length_b   1.000
_cell.length_c   1.000
_cell.angle_alpha   90.00
_cell.angle_beta   90.00
_cell.angle_gamma   90.00
#
_symmetry.space_group_name_H-M   'P 1'
#
loop_
_entity.id
_entity.type
_entity.pdbx_description
1 polymer ?
#
loop_
_entity_poly.entity_id
_entity_poly.type
_entity_poly.pdbx_seq_one_letter_code
_entity_poly.pdbx_strand_id
1 'polypeptide(L)'
;MKIKKHIKVLVCIIISAVMFISCTNNDIADEGNENEQPNENIEQPNDEPIPASVCYTANESGSISVIDLETNKVVDTIKTDGVTHNVQVSPDGKILAATIAIPLVENTEMHENGKVLFYDTSSNELINQVEVGKHPAHVEFSRNGKYAVVANNQDNTASIIDMQNYTVINTIETGEGPHGLRIARDSILVYVANMGEDSISVLSLVNFSNISKKVIGKTPVTTAVSPDDRIILASLKGEDALAIYDMSSGNIDKVPVGKGPAQVYMQSDGNYAYVANEGTEESPSNSISKVNLGTKTVEANIEVGNGAHGVVVSDDNKFVYVTNKYDATVSVIDNSTNEVIATIPVEKEPNGITLK
;
A
#
# COMPACT_ATOMS: atom_id res chain seq x y z
N MET A 1 59.99 -5.42 25.05
CA MET A 1 59.98 -6.40 26.16
C MET A 1 58.68 -7.15 26.07
N LYS A 2 58.77 -8.47 25.91
CA LYS A 2 57.68 -9.46 25.67
C LYS A 2 56.76 -9.58 26.84
N ILE A 3 55.45 -9.85 26.63
CA ILE A 3 54.78 -10.99 27.28
C ILE A 3 53.51 -11.32 26.46
N LYS A 4 53.48 -12.51 25.85
CA LYS A 4 52.32 -13.22 25.32
C LYS A 4 51.58 -13.92 26.48
N LYS A 5 50.26 -13.90 26.52
CA LYS A 5 49.47 -14.87 27.26
C LYS A 5 48.47 -15.55 26.34
N HIS A 6 48.67 -16.85 26.18
CA HIS A 6 47.76 -17.81 25.58
C HIS A 6 46.70 -18.19 26.61
N ILE A 7 45.43 -18.27 26.15
CA ILE A 7 44.40 -18.98 26.91
C ILE A 7 43.83 -20.05 25.97
N LYS A 8 43.87 -21.28 26.46
CA LYS A 8 43.44 -22.52 25.83
C LYS A 8 41.91 -22.63 25.92
N VAL A 9 41.33 -23.04 24.79
CA VAL A 9 39.93 -23.48 24.70
C VAL A 9 39.84 -24.92 25.20
N LEU A 10 38.94 -25.19 26.11
CA LEU A 10 38.60 -26.53 26.58
C LEU A 10 37.21 -26.89 25.99
N VAL A 11 37.21 -27.90 25.14
CA VAL A 11 36.01 -28.51 24.57
C VAL A 11 35.61 -29.67 25.47
N CYS A 12 34.42 -29.61 26.07
CA CYS A 12 33.81 -30.78 26.72
C CYS A 12 32.72 -31.35 25.83
N ILE A 13 32.98 -32.53 25.31
CA ILE A 13 32.00 -33.39 24.64
C ILE A 13 31.37 -34.27 25.73
N ILE A 14 30.07 -34.21 25.88
CA ILE A 14 29.29 -35.16 26.69
C ILE A 14 28.43 -35.99 25.75
N ILE A 15 28.78 -37.26 25.61
CA ILE A 15 28.02 -38.32 25.01
C ILE A 15 27.14 -38.93 26.10
N SER A 16 25.82 -38.93 25.93
CA SER A 16 24.94 -39.73 26.80
C SER A 16 24.14 -40.72 25.95
N ALA A 17 24.35 -41.97 26.31
CA ALA A 17 23.77 -43.15 25.67
C ALA A 17 22.29 -43.33 26.01
N VAL A 18 21.57 -43.85 25.05
CA VAL A 18 20.17 -44.30 25.13
C VAL A 18 20.16 -45.69 25.76
N MET A 19 19.40 -45.88 26.83
CA MET A 19 18.97 -47.21 27.30
C MET A 19 17.45 -47.35 27.17
N PHE A 20 17.04 -48.32 26.35
CA PHE A 20 15.67 -48.86 26.32
C PHE A 20 15.47 -49.77 27.51
N ILE A 21 14.40 -49.57 28.25
CA ILE A 21 13.83 -50.60 29.15
C ILE A 21 12.32 -50.66 28.90
N SER A 22 11.88 -51.82 28.44
CA SER A 22 10.48 -52.26 28.37
C SER A 22 10.14 -52.95 29.70
N CYS A 23 8.95 -52.67 30.26
CA CYS A 23 8.12 -53.68 30.94
C CYS A 23 6.79 -53.11 31.48
N THR A 24 5.73 -53.59 30.92
CA THR A 24 4.49 -54.21 31.51
C THR A 24 3.64 -53.47 32.53
N ASN A 25 2.37 -53.45 32.19
CA ASN A 25 1.10 -53.15 32.88
C ASN A 25 1.06 -53.32 34.39
N ASN A 26 0.35 -52.37 35.03
CA ASN A 26 -0.74 -52.74 35.97
C ASN A 26 -1.68 -51.52 36.20
N ASP A 27 -2.97 -51.80 36.16
CA ASP A 27 -4.10 -50.93 36.44
C ASP A 27 -4.10 -50.40 37.88
N ILE A 28 -4.35 -49.10 38.06
CA ILE A 28 -5.12 -48.61 39.23
C ILE A 28 -5.75 -47.26 38.76
N ALA A 29 -7.07 -47.18 38.84
CA ALA A 29 -7.88 -46.00 38.71
C ALA A 29 -7.62 -45.01 39.86
N ASP A 30 -7.47 -43.72 39.56
CA ASP A 30 -7.91 -42.66 40.48
C ASP A 30 -8.17 -41.35 39.73
N GLU A 31 -9.04 -40.57 40.34
CA GLU A 31 -9.88 -39.49 39.83
C GLU A 31 -9.14 -38.19 39.46
N GLY A 32 -9.66 -37.56 38.43
CA GLY A 32 -9.93 -36.13 38.32
C GLY A 32 -8.82 -35.10 38.56
N ASN A 33 -8.29 -34.53 37.45
CA ASN A 33 -8.03 -33.10 37.42
C ASN A 33 -7.97 -32.63 35.95
N GLU A 34 -9.05 -32.01 35.49
CA GLU A 34 -9.11 -31.32 34.20
C GLU A 34 -8.28 -30.03 34.27
N ASN A 35 -7.07 -30.05 33.76
CA ASN A 35 -6.35 -28.86 33.35
C ASN A 35 -6.46 -28.77 31.84
N GLU A 36 -7.48 -28.05 31.36
CA GLU A 36 -7.54 -27.55 29.97
C GLU A 36 -6.39 -26.56 29.74
N GLN A 37 -5.36 -26.98 29.05
CA GLN A 37 -4.44 -26.07 28.38
C GLN A 37 -5.15 -25.52 27.13
N PRO A 38 -5.03 -24.19 26.84
CA PRO A 38 -5.52 -23.65 25.59
C PRO A 38 -4.75 -24.29 24.43
N ASN A 39 -5.47 -24.97 23.56
CA ASN A 39 -4.95 -25.47 22.31
C ASN A 39 -4.68 -24.23 21.42
N GLU A 40 -3.46 -23.73 21.38
CA GLU A 40 -3.03 -22.81 20.35
C GLU A 40 -3.09 -23.56 19.02
N ASN A 41 -4.20 -23.42 18.30
CA ASN A 41 -4.26 -23.76 16.89
C ASN A 41 -3.25 -22.84 16.17
N ILE A 42 -2.05 -23.32 15.96
CA ILE A 42 -1.15 -22.78 14.95
C ILE A 42 -1.82 -23.11 13.61
N GLU A 43 -2.53 -22.14 13.03
CA GLU A 43 -3.00 -22.25 11.66
C GLU A 43 -1.79 -22.56 10.78
N GLN A 44 -1.80 -23.72 10.17
CA GLN A 44 -0.82 -24.09 9.15
C GLN A 44 -0.98 -23.11 7.97
N PRO A 45 0.12 -22.69 7.30
CA PRO A 45 0.01 -21.89 6.09
C PRO A 45 -0.94 -22.58 5.09
N ASN A 46 -1.80 -21.80 4.49
CA ASN A 46 -2.74 -22.29 3.50
C ASN A 46 -1.92 -22.74 2.26
N ASP A 47 -1.77 -24.03 2.04
CA ASP A 47 -1.02 -24.60 0.90
C ASP A 47 -1.79 -24.49 -0.44
N GLU A 48 -2.92 -23.76 -0.47
CA GLU A 48 -3.66 -23.52 -1.70
C GLU A 48 -2.96 -22.48 -2.58
N PRO A 49 -2.86 -22.70 -3.90
CA PRO A 49 -2.21 -21.74 -4.80
C PRO A 49 -2.97 -20.41 -4.81
N ILE A 50 -2.22 -19.30 -4.81
CA ILE A 50 -2.79 -17.95 -4.90
C ILE A 50 -3.58 -17.82 -6.22
N PRO A 51 -4.84 -17.36 -6.19
CA PRO A 51 -5.64 -17.17 -7.39
C PRO A 51 -4.94 -16.25 -8.42
N ALA A 52 -5.25 -16.46 -9.70
CA ALA A 52 -4.64 -15.67 -10.78
C ALA A 52 -5.08 -14.19 -10.75
N SER A 53 -6.29 -13.93 -10.26
CA SER A 53 -6.88 -12.59 -10.18
C SER A 53 -7.14 -12.24 -8.72
N VAL A 54 -6.30 -11.40 -8.14
CA VAL A 54 -6.40 -11.00 -6.73
C VAL A 54 -6.31 -9.48 -6.57
N CYS A 55 -6.85 -9.01 -5.46
CA CYS A 55 -6.67 -7.68 -4.94
C CYS A 55 -5.85 -7.74 -3.65
N TYR A 56 -4.90 -6.83 -3.48
CA TYR A 56 -4.13 -6.65 -2.26
C TYR A 56 -4.53 -5.35 -1.57
N THR A 57 -4.75 -5.40 -0.24
CA THR A 57 -4.95 -4.20 0.57
C THR A 57 -3.84 -4.05 1.60
N ALA A 58 -3.25 -2.87 1.68
CA ALA A 58 -2.37 -2.49 2.77
C ALA A 58 -3.21 -2.16 3.99
N ASN A 59 -2.98 -2.84 5.11
CA ASN A 59 -3.68 -2.58 6.37
C ASN A 59 -2.69 -1.95 7.36
N GLU A 60 -2.95 -0.73 7.83
CA GLU A 60 -2.03 0.00 8.73
C GLU A 60 -1.83 -0.71 10.06
N SER A 61 -2.71 -1.64 10.41
CA SER A 61 -2.53 -2.55 11.55
C SER A 61 -1.39 -3.58 11.41
N GLY A 62 -0.62 -3.55 10.32
CA GLY A 62 0.58 -4.37 10.10
C GLY A 62 0.31 -5.66 9.31
N SER A 63 -0.40 -5.54 8.18
CA SER A 63 -0.63 -6.69 7.30
C SER A 63 -1.02 -6.28 5.89
N ILE A 64 -1.07 -7.28 4.99
CA ILE A 64 -1.63 -7.18 3.65
C ILE A 64 -2.70 -8.27 3.52
N SER A 65 -3.94 -7.90 3.22
CA SER A 65 -4.97 -8.89 2.89
C SER A 65 -4.93 -9.22 1.41
N VAL A 66 -5.04 -10.50 1.07
CA VAL A 66 -5.10 -11.02 -0.30
C VAL A 66 -6.51 -11.47 -0.58
N ILE A 67 -7.18 -10.83 -1.52
CA ILE A 67 -8.59 -11.03 -1.83
C ILE A 67 -8.71 -11.70 -3.20
N ASP A 68 -9.35 -12.85 -3.27
CA ASP A 68 -9.72 -13.48 -4.53
C ASP A 68 -10.92 -12.73 -5.15
N LEU A 69 -10.73 -12.23 -6.38
CA LEU A 69 -11.73 -11.42 -7.09
C LEU A 69 -12.88 -12.25 -7.70
N GLU A 70 -12.73 -13.56 -7.84
CA GLU A 70 -13.82 -14.42 -8.32
C GLU A 70 -14.81 -14.73 -7.20
N THR A 71 -14.29 -14.94 -5.99
CA THR A 71 -15.13 -15.33 -4.84
C THR A 71 -15.44 -14.16 -3.90
N ASN A 72 -14.76 -13.01 -4.04
CA ASN A 72 -14.84 -11.87 -3.13
C ASN A 72 -14.53 -12.26 -1.67
N LYS A 73 -13.47 -13.05 -1.45
CA LYS A 73 -13.05 -13.50 -0.13
C LYS A 73 -11.55 -13.25 0.08
N VAL A 74 -11.19 -12.97 1.32
CA VAL A 74 -9.79 -13.01 1.74
C VAL A 74 -9.34 -14.48 1.73
N VAL A 75 -8.27 -14.75 0.98
CA VAL A 75 -7.68 -16.09 0.84
C VAL A 75 -6.34 -16.22 1.54
N ASP A 76 -5.69 -15.08 1.85
CA ASP A 76 -4.44 -15.05 2.59
C ASP A 76 -4.26 -13.70 3.30
N THR A 77 -3.40 -13.67 4.32
CA THR A 77 -3.01 -12.46 5.05
C THR A 77 -1.51 -12.48 5.33
N ILE A 78 -0.76 -11.61 4.65
CA ILE A 78 0.67 -11.46 4.84
C ILE A 78 0.90 -10.53 6.02
N LYS A 79 1.54 -11.01 7.09
CA LYS A 79 1.92 -10.17 8.23
C LYS A 79 3.17 -9.35 7.92
N THR A 80 3.19 -8.10 8.38
CA THR A 80 4.32 -7.18 8.23
C THR A 80 4.79 -6.70 9.60
N ASP A 81 5.99 -6.11 9.67
CA ASP A 81 6.63 -5.68 10.91
C ASP A 81 6.56 -4.15 11.14
N GLY A 82 5.50 -3.51 10.65
CA GLY A 82 5.27 -2.07 10.81
C GLY A 82 3.94 -1.65 10.18
N VAL A 83 3.72 -0.35 10.10
CA VAL A 83 2.52 0.23 9.50
C VAL A 83 2.58 0.06 7.99
N THR A 84 1.73 -0.82 7.44
CA THR A 84 1.64 -1.06 5.99
C THR A 84 0.72 0.00 5.38
N HIS A 85 1.32 1.01 4.74
CA HIS A 85 0.55 2.17 4.27
C HIS A 85 0.03 2.01 2.84
N ASN A 86 0.85 1.49 1.93
CA ASN A 86 0.47 1.35 0.52
C ASN A 86 1.01 0.05 -0.08
N VAL A 87 0.32 -0.47 -1.08
CA VAL A 87 0.71 -1.62 -1.89
C VAL A 87 0.56 -1.32 -3.37
N GLN A 88 1.45 -1.90 -4.18
CA GLN A 88 1.42 -1.77 -5.63
C GLN A 88 1.95 -3.03 -6.31
N VAL A 89 1.23 -3.55 -7.28
CA VAL A 89 1.67 -4.67 -8.12
C VAL A 89 2.50 -4.13 -9.30
N SER A 90 3.60 -4.81 -9.62
CA SER A 90 4.46 -4.48 -10.77
C SER A 90 3.71 -4.63 -12.10
N PRO A 91 4.13 -3.93 -13.18
CA PRO A 91 3.44 -3.97 -14.47
C PRO A 91 3.35 -5.35 -15.12
N ASP A 92 4.25 -6.28 -14.77
CA ASP A 92 4.23 -7.67 -15.25
C ASP A 92 3.43 -8.62 -14.34
N GLY A 93 2.85 -8.09 -13.27
CA GLY A 93 2.01 -8.82 -12.32
C GLY A 93 2.77 -9.74 -11.36
N LYS A 94 4.12 -9.72 -11.33
CA LYS A 94 4.91 -10.72 -10.59
C LYS A 94 5.39 -10.29 -9.22
N ILE A 95 5.47 -8.99 -8.97
CA ILE A 95 6.01 -8.42 -7.75
C ILE A 95 4.94 -7.55 -7.09
N LEU A 96 4.71 -7.76 -5.80
CA LEU A 96 3.96 -6.85 -4.94
C LEU A 96 4.95 -6.04 -4.11
N ALA A 97 4.90 -4.72 -4.20
CA ALA A 97 5.62 -3.81 -3.31
C ALA A 97 4.70 -3.31 -2.20
N ALA A 98 5.20 -3.22 -0.97
CA ALA A 98 4.50 -2.66 0.18
C ALA A 98 5.37 -1.65 0.91
N THR A 99 4.88 -0.44 1.16
CA THR A 99 5.56 0.55 2.00
C THR A 99 5.29 0.27 3.47
N ILE A 100 6.37 0.24 4.26
CA ILE A 100 6.32 0.01 5.69
C ILE A 100 6.89 1.21 6.43
N ALA A 101 6.02 1.93 7.13
CA ALA A 101 6.43 2.97 8.06
C ALA A 101 6.72 2.34 9.43
N ILE A 102 7.83 2.77 10.06
CA ILE A 102 8.16 2.34 11.40
C ILE A 102 7.41 3.24 12.38
N PRO A 103 6.61 2.68 13.31
CA PRO A 103 5.92 3.47 14.32
C PRO A 103 6.92 4.25 15.18
N LEU A 104 6.51 5.44 15.61
CA LEU A 104 7.30 6.22 16.59
C LEU A 104 7.46 5.41 17.87
N VAL A 105 8.69 5.19 18.31
CA VAL A 105 8.95 4.67 19.65
C VAL A 105 8.63 5.78 20.64
N GLU A 106 7.70 5.54 21.57
CA GLU A 106 7.35 6.51 22.62
C GLU A 106 8.61 7.03 23.31
N ASN A 107 8.72 8.36 23.43
CA ASN A 107 9.81 9.10 24.03
C ASN A 107 11.14 9.16 23.24
N THR A 108 11.16 8.89 21.96
CA THR A 108 12.29 9.20 21.09
C THR A 108 11.87 10.24 20.02
N GLU A 109 12.69 11.28 19.84
CA GLU A 109 12.54 12.23 18.71
C GLU A 109 13.10 11.62 17.39
N MET A 110 13.57 10.38 17.43
CA MET A 110 14.20 9.74 16.26
C MET A 110 13.15 8.98 15.45
N HIS A 111 12.79 9.53 14.32
CA HIS A 111 12.07 8.82 13.27
C HIS A 111 13.06 7.89 12.56
N GLU A 112 12.80 6.59 12.61
CA GLU A 112 13.59 5.64 11.86
C GLU A 112 13.19 5.65 10.38
N ASN A 113 14.13 5.29 9.52
CA ASN A 113 13.85 5.06 8.11
C ASN A 113 12.84 3.93 7.96
N GLY A 114 11.93 4.08 7.02
CA GLY A 114 11.03 3.01 6.63
C GLY A 114 11.64 2.13 5.56
N LYS A 115 10.85 1.21 5.05
CA LYS A 115 11.28 0.27 4.02
C LYS A 115 10.17 -0.05 3.03
N VAL A 116 10.56 -0.63 1.91
CA VAL A 116 9.67 -1.31 0.97
C VAL A 116 9.95 -2.80 1.04
N LEU A 117 8.91 -3.59 1.25
CA LEU A 117 8.94 -5.04 1.14
C LEU A 117 8.46 -5.44 -0.25
N PHE A 118 9.16 -6.40 -0.86
CA PHE A 118 8.82 -6.93 -2.18
C PHE A 118 8.48 -8.41 -2.06
N TYR A 119 7.32 -8.81 -2.53
CA TYR A 119 6.81 -10.18 -2.48
C TYR A 119 6.59 -10.74 -3.89
N ASP A 120 6.79 -12.05 -4.05
CA ASP A 120 6.35 -12.78 -5.23
C ASP A 120 4.83 -12.96 -5.20
N THR A 121 4.13 -12.51 -6.23
CA THR A 121 2.66 -12.57 -6.26
C THR A 121 2.08 -13.96 -6.51
N SER A 122 2.90 -14.96 -6.82
CA SER A 122 2.45 -16.34 -7.01
C SER A 122 2.51 -17.16 -5.74
N SER A 123 3.35 -16.75 -4.77
CA SER A 123 3.55 -17.46 -3.50
C SER A 123 3.30 -16.60 -2.26
N ASN A 124 3.19 -15.27 -2.43
CA ASN A 124 3.19 -14.27 -1.36
C ASN A 124 4.45 -14.29 -0.47
N GLU A 125 5.53 -14.94 -0.92
CA GLU A 125 6.80 -14.98 -0.20
C GLU A 125 7.58 -13.68 -0.37
N LEU A 126 8.22 -13.23 0.72
CA LEU A 126 9.12 -12.07 0.69
C LEU A 126 10.38 -12.40 -0.13
N ILE A 127 10.62 -11.65 -1.21
CA ILE A 127 11.80 -11.80 -2.07
C ILE A 127 12.88 -10.78 -1.78
N ASN A 128 12.52 -9.58 -1.30
CA ASN A 128 13.50 -8.55 -0.95
C ASN A 128 12.91 -7.48 -0.04
N GLN A 129 13.78 -6.71 0.61
CA GLN A 129 13.43 -5.48 1.32
C GLN A 129 14.47 -4.40 1.05
N VAL A 130 14.02 -3.14 0.97
CA VAL A 130 14.88 -1.99 0.68
C VAL A 130 14.55 -0.88 1.68
N GLU A 131 15.57 -0.43 2.42
CA GLU A 131 15.45 0.75 3.27
C GLU A 131 15.31 2.00 2.40
N VAL A 132 14.38 2.88 2.77
CA VAL A 132 14.10 4.15 2.10
C VAL A 132 14.08 5.29 3.13
N GLY A 133 13.51 6.46 2.81
CA GLY A 133 13.40 7.54 3.78
C GLY A 133 12.32 7.30 4.84
N LYS A 134 12.09 8.31 5.67
CA LYS A 134 11.17 8.27 6.81
C LYS A 134 9.72 8.34 6.38
N HIS A 135 8.89 7.53 7.00
CA HIS A 135 7.46 7.42 6.75
C HIS A 135 7.14 7.29 5.25
N PRO A 136 7.59 6.19 4.59
CA PRO A 136 7.28 5.96 3.19
C PRO A 136 5.77 5.80 3.02
N ALA A 137 5.16 6.70 2.24
CA ALA A 137 3.73 6.72 2.02
C ALA A 137 3.36 5.81 0.83
N HIS A 138 3.56 6.25 -0.39
CA HIS A 138 3.22 5.47 -1.59
C HIS A 138 4.45 4.94 -2.33
N VAL A 139 4.27 3.79 -2.98
CA VAL A 139 5.20 3.22 -3.94
C VAL A 139 4.49 3.03 -5.29
N GLU A 140 5.19 3.31 -6.39
CA GLU A 140 4.69 3.12 -7.75
C GLU A 140 5.81 2.55 -8.62
N PHE A 141 5.49 1.57 -9.48
CA PHE A 141 6.42 1.05 -10.46
C PHE A 141 6.39 1.86 -11.76
N SER A 142 7.55 2.11 -12.36
CA SER A 142 7.60 2.56 -13.75
C SER A 142 7.01 1.50 -14.68
N ARG A 143 6.31 1.92 -15.73
CA ARG A 143 5.63 1.02 -16.68
C ARG A 143 6.56 -0.01 -17.33
N ASN A 144 7.83 0.38 -17.51
CA ASN A 144 8.87 -0.53 -18.04
C ASN A 144 9.44 -1.49 -16.98
N GLY A 145 8.94 -1.46 -15.74
CA GLY A 145 9.40 -2.31 -14.63
C GLY A 145 10.81 -2.04 -14.12
N LYS A 146 11.47 -0.97 -14.62
CA LYS A 146 12.88 -0.71 -14.27
C LYS A 146 13.06 -0.10 -12.90
N TYR A 147 12.14 0.78 -12.50
CA TYR A 147 12.21 1.52 -11.24
C TYR A 147 10.95 1.35 -10.40
N ALA A 148 11.11 1.40 -9.08
CA ALA A 148 10.05 1.75 -8.15
C ALA A 148 10.39 3.11 -7.53
N VAL A 149 9.37 3.97 -7.38
CA VAL A 149 9.50 5.30 -6.78
C VAL A 149 8.69 5.34 -5.51
N VAL A 150 9.28 5.83 -4.43
CA VAL A 150 8.69 5.85 -3.09
C VAL A 150 8.66 7.27 -2.55
N ALA A 151 7.51 7.75 -2.15
CA ALA A 151 7.38 9.05 -1.47
C ALA A 151 7.74 8.90 0.01
N ASN A 152 8.77 9.60 0.48
CA ASN A 152 9.20 9.63 1.87
C ASN A 152 8.59 10.87 2.55
N ASN A 153 7.43 10.69 3.16
CA ASN A 153 6.59 11.81 3.62
C ASN A 153 7.30 12.75 4.60
N GLN A 154 8.02 12.21 5.58
CA GLN A 154 8.67 13.01 6.61
C GLN A 154 10.05 13.56 6.22
N ASP A 155 10.66 13.04 5.16
CA ASP A 155 11.95 13.53 4.67
C ASP A 155 11.82 14.54 3.52
N ASN A 156 10.58 14.76 3.01
CA ASN A 156 10.34 15.62 1.85
C ASN A 156 11.13 15.18 0.62
N THR A 157 11.24 13.87 0.42
CA THR A 157 12.00 13.27 -0.69
C THR A 157 11.23 12.15 -1.37
N ALA A 158 11.72 11.72 -2.54
CA ALA A 158 11.33 10.49 -3.20
C ALA A 158 12.55 9.60 -3.45
N SER A 159 12.50 8.34 -3.00
CA SER A 159 13.53 7.34 -3.28
C SER A 159 13.26 6.66 -4.62
N ILE A 160 14.31 6.49 -5.44
CA ILE A 160 14.27 5.73 -6.69
C ILE A 160 14.99 4.41 -6.48
N ILE A 161 14.25 3.30 -6.59
CA ILE A 161 14.76 1.94 -6.43
C ILE A 161 14.96 1.32 -7.82
N ASP A 162 16.17 0.82 -8.09
CA ASP A 162 16.45 -0.02 -9.25
C ASP A 162 15.91 -1.43 -8.99
N MET A 163 14.95 -1.88 -9.82
CA MET A 163 14.26 -3.16 -9.63
C MET A 163 15.09 -4.37 -10.06
N GLN A 164 16.19 -4.17 -10.79
CA GLN A 164 17.09 -5.27 -11.13
C GLN A 164 17.93 -5.72 -9.91
N ASN A 165 18.34 -4.77 -9.07
CA ASN A 165 19.24 -5.00 -7.94
C ASN A 165 18.59 -4.78 -6.58
N TYR A 166 17.34 -4.28 -6.52
CA TYR A 166 16.65 -3.87 -5.29
C TYR A 166 17.51 -2.92 -4.44
N THR A 167 17.99 -1.84 -5.05
CA THR A 167 18.81 -0.82 -4.37
C THR A 167 18.30 0.58 -4.65
N VAL A 168 18.33 1.47 -3.64
CA VAL A 168 18.10 2.88 -3.86
C VAL A 168 19.28 3.45 -4.65
N ILE A 169 19.01 3.94 -5.86
CA ILE A 169 20.02 4.54 -6.75
C ILE A 169 20.03 6.05 -6.71
N ASN A 170 18.94 6.66 -6.22
CA ASN A 170 18.84 8.12 -6.07
C ASN A 170 17.75 8.46 -5.04
N THR A 171 17.90 9.65 -4.43
CA THR A 171 16.89 10.28 -3.59
C THR A 171 16.73 11.72 -4.06
N ILE A 172 15.50 12.10 -4.42
CA ILE A 172 15.17 13.39 -5.05
C ILE A 172 14.36 14.22 -4.06
N GLU A 173 14.73 15.47 -3.84
CA GLU A 173 13.94 16.43 -3.06
C GLU A 173 12.60 16.72 -3.74
N THR A 174 11.54 16.78 -2.95
CA THR A 174 10.16 17.09 -3.37
C THR A 174 9.70 18.43 -2.77
N GLY A 175 8.40 18.66 -2.70
CA GLY A 175 7.81 19.62 -1.77
C GLY A 175 7.57 19.01 -0.40
N GLU A 176 6.90 19.74 0.50
CA GLU A 176 6.65 19.29 1.86
C GLU A 176 5.59 18.17 1.92
N GLY A 177 5.87 17.13 2.69
CA GLY A 177 4.97 16.01 2.93
C GLY A 177 4.56 15.26 1.65
N PRO A 178 5.50 14.74 0.81
CA PRO A 178 5.15 13.95 -0.37
C PRO A 178 4.36 12.71 0.06
N HIS A 179 3.25 12.42 -0.63
CA HIS A 179 2.36 11.35 -0.24
C HIS A 179 2.03 10.42 -1.42
N GLY A 180 0.95 10.66 -2.14
CA GLY A 180 0.59 9.86 -3.30
C GLY A 180 1.34 10.31 -4.55
N LEU A 181 1.69 9.36 -5.39
CA LEU A 181 2.40 9.64 -6.64
C LEU A 181 1.88 8.75 -7.78
N ARG A 182 2.07 9.23 -9.01
CA ARG A 182 1.88 8.44 -10.23
C ARG A 182 3.00 8.71 -11.22
N ILE A 183 3.40 7.65 -11.92
CA ILE A 183 4.40 7.71 -12.98
C ILE A 183 3.69 7.79 -14.32
N ALA A 184 4.12 8.72 -15.20
CA ALA A 184 3.65 8.83 -16.56
C ALA A 184 3.83 7.51 -17.33
N ARG A 185 2.96 7.27 -18.33
CA ARG A 185 2.99 6.01 -19.09
C ARG A 185 4.30 5.78 -19.85
N ASP A 186 4.98 6.85 -20.24
CA ASP A 186 6.29 6.79 -20.86
C ASP A 186 7.45 6.43 -19.90
N SER A 187 7.16 6.32 -18.59
CA SER A 187 8.15 6.08 -17.54
C SER A 187 9.24 7.17 -17.42
N ILE A 188 8.92 8.40 -17.81
CA ILE A 188 9.87 9.53 -17.79
C ILE A 188 9.60 10.45 -16.59
N LEU A 189 8.32 10.80 -16.38
CA LEU A 189 7.93 11.75 -15.34
C LEU A 189 7.19 11.07 -14.20
N VAL A 190 7.37 11.62 -13.00
CA VAL A 190 6.65 11.24 -11.78
C VAL A 190 5.98 12.48 -11.21
N TYR A 191 4.71 12.38 -10.88
CA TYR A 191 3.92 13.44 -10.28
C TYR A 191 3.63 13.09 -8.84
N VAL A 192 4.19 13.85 -7.91
CA VAL A 192 4.12 13.60 -6.47
C VAL A 192 3.25 14.67 -5.81
N ALA A 193 2.19 14.26 -5.13
CA ALA A 193 1.38 15.17 -4.32
C ALA A 193 2.14 15.54 -3.04
N ASN A 194 2.34 16.83 -2.80
CA ASN A 194 2.99 17.35 -1.61
C ASN A 194 1.92 17.79 -0.60
N MET A 195 1.55 16.90 0.30
CA MET A 195 0.40 17.05 1.20
C MET A 195 0.61 18.15 2.26
N GLY A 196 1.88 18.43 2.61
CA GLY A 196 2.27 19.49 3.53
C GLY A 196 2.27 20.90 2.91
N GLU A 197 2.14 21.00 1.59
CA GLU A 197 2.01 22.28 0.86
C GLU A 197 0.99 22.13 -0.28
N ASP A 198 0.63 23.23 -0.93
CA ASP A 198 -0.45 23.26 -1.95
C ASP A 198 0.03 22.89 -3.36
N SER A 199 0.95 21.91 -3.53
CA SER A 199 1.64 21.66 -4.79
C SER A 199 1.78 20.18 -5.16
N ILE A 200 2.14 19.95 -6.42
CA ILE A 200 2.73 18.70 -6.90
C ILE A 200 4.17 18.94 -7.35
N SER A 201 5.07 18.00 -7.06
CA SER A 201 6.42 17.94 -7.62
C SER A 201 6.40 17.11 -8.90
N VAL A 202 7.16 17.55 -9.91
CA VAL A 202 7.38 16.80 -11.14
C VAL A 202 8.81 16.33 -11.18
N LEU A 203 9.02 15.01 -11.05
CA LEU A 203 10.36 14.43 -11.03
C LEU A 203 10.65 13.77 -12.38
N SER A 204 11.92 13.78 -12.78
CA SER A 204 12.38 13.12 -14.00
C SER A 204 13.15 11.84 -13.65
N LEU A 205 12.76 10.71 -14.22
CA LEU A 205 13.49 9.45 -14.13
C LEU A 205 14.64 9.32 -15.15
N VAL A 206 14.85 10.32 -15.99
CA VAL A 206 15.98 10.37 -16.94
C VAL A 206 17.23 10.88 -16.28
N ASN A 207 17.12 11.99 -15.54
CA ASN A 207 18.24 12.67 -14.89
C ASN A 207 18.12 12.67 -13.35
N PHE A 208 17.12 12.00 -12.79
CA PHE A 208 16.88 11.87 -11.36
C PHE A 208 16.85 13.20 -10.62
N SER A 209 16.02 14.12 -11.07
CA SER A 209 15.88 15.45 -10.48
C SER A 209 14.44 15.91 -10.43
N ASN A 210 14.15 16.82 -9.48
CA ASN A 210 12.91 17.58 -9.46
C ASN A 210 13.02 18.70 -10.50
N ILE A 211 12.24 18.61 -11.56
CA ILE A 211 12.31 19.55 -12.70
C ILE A 211 11.31 20.69 -12.59
N SER A 212 10.26 20.55 -11.82
CA SER A 212 9.31 21.62 -11.54
C SER A 212 8.41 21.31 -10.34
N LYS A 213 7.83 22.36 -9.78
CA LYS A 213 6.79 22.30 -8.75
C LYS A 213 5.61 23.15 -9.20
N LYS A 214 4.39 22.58 -9.15
CA LYS A 214 3.17 23.23 -9.59
C LYS A 214 2.20 23.39 -8.45
N VAL A 215 1.78 24.61 -8.16
CA VAL A 215 0.66 24.86 -7.24
C VAL A 215 -0.61 24.32 -7.88
N ILE A 216 -1.32 23.43 -7.15
CA ILE A 216 -2.50 22.71 -7.65
C ILE A 216 -3.76 22.98 -6.82
N GLY A 217 -3.61 23.19 -5.52
CA GLY A 217 -4.69 23.42 -4.55
C GLY A 217 -4.34 22.83 -3.20
N LYS A 218 -5.19 23.08 -2.20
CA LYS A 218 -4.87 22.80 -0.78
C LYS A 218 -4.84 21.32 -0.46
N THR A 219 -3.75 20.92 0.20
CA THR A 219 -3.55 19.58 0.74
C THR A 219 -3.80 18.49 -0.32
N PRO A 220 -3.01 18.46 -1.42
CA PRO A 220 -3.12 17.40 -2.40
C PRO A 220 -2.64 16.08 -1.79
N VAL A 221 -3.46 15.00 -1.88
CA VAL A 221 -3.16 13.71 -1.24
C VAL A 221 -2.57 12.71 -2.22
N THR A 222 -3.22 12.52 -3.36
CA THR A 222 -2.71 11.62 -4.42
C THR A 222 -2.89 12.24 -5.79
N THR A 223 -2.15 11.68 -6.76
CA THR A 223 -2.25 12.06 -8.17
C THR A 223 -2.72 10.89 -9.01
N ALA A 224 -3.30 11.19 -10.19
CA ALA A 224 -3.52 10.24 -11.28
C ALA A 224 -3.13 10.92 -12.60
N VAL A 225 -2.78 10.10 -13.61
CA VAL A 225 -2.31 10.58 -14.92
C VAL A 225 -3.17 9.97 -16.01
N SER A 226 -3.58 10.78 -16.98
CA SER A 226 -4.37 10.31 -18.12
C SER A 226 -3.57 9.36 -19.02
N PRO A 227 -4.29 8.49 -19.78
CA PRO A 227 -3.65 7.55 -20.69
C PRO A 227 -2.74 8.17 -21.76
N ASP A 228 -2.94 9.43 -22.08
CA ASP A 228 -2.15 10.20 -23.06
C ASP A 228 -1.11 11.13 -22.39
N ASP A 229 -0.91 10.99 -21.07
CA ASP A 229 0.02 11.78 -20.24
C ASP A 229 -0.23 13.31 -20.28
N ARG A 230 -1.45 13.76 -20.62
CA ARG A 230 -1.77 15.20 -20.77
C ARG A 230 -2.53 15.79 -19.59
N ILE A 231 -3.26 14.99 -18.87
CA ILE A 231 -4.06 15.42 -17.71
C ILE A 231 -3.48 14.81 -16.45
N ILE A 232 -3.24 15.67 -15.45
CA ILE A 232 -2.92 15.26 -14.11
C ILE A 232 -4.13 15.55 -13.22
N LEU A 233 -4.54 14.56 -12.47
CA LEU A 233 -5.53 14.71 -11.41
C LEU A 233 -4.83 14.80 -10.06
N ALA A 234 -5.42 15.57 -9.14
CA ALA A 234 -5.02 15.57 -7.73
C ALA A 234 -6.25 15.67 -6.84
N SER A 235 -6.39 14.78 -5.87
CA SER A 235 -7.38 14.90 -4.80
C SER A 235 -6.94 15.99 -3.83
N LEU A 236 -7.80 16.97 -3.56
CA LEU A 236 -7.53 18.13 -2.70
C LEU A 236 -8.31 18.02 -1.39
N LYS A 237 -7.71 17.38 -0.37
CA LYS A 237 -8.35 17.14 0.93
C LYS A 237 -8.75 18.45 1.64
N GLY A 238 -7.96 19.50 1.47
CA GLY A 238 -8.22 20.81 2.08
C GLY A 238 -9.28 21.66 1.38
N GLU A 239 -9.87 21.18 0.26
CA GLU A 239 -10.87 21.90 -0.52
C GLU A 239 -12.11 21.06 -0.88
N ASP A 240 -12.17 19.79 -0.47
CA ASP A 240 -13.21 18.85 -0.88
C ASP A 240 -13.40 18.82 -2.41
N ALA A 241 -12.29 18.76 -3.16
CA ALA A 241 -12.28 18.91 -4.61
C ALA A 241 -11.30 17.93 -5.31
N LEU A 242 -11.59 17.67 -6.58
CA LEU A 242 -10.65 17.08 -7.54
C LEU A 242 -10.09 18.19 -8.41
N ALA A 243 -8.77 18.37 -8.42
CA ALA A 243 -8.10 19.22 -9.41
C ALA A 243 -7.85 18.44 -10.70
N ILE A 244 -8.12 19.07 -11.83
CA ILE A 244 -7.87 18.58 -13.19
C ILE A 244 -6.91 19.56 -13.85
N TYR A 245 -5.63 19.18 -13.93
CA TYR A 245 -4.57 20.00 -14.50
C TYR A 245 -4.27 19.54 -15.94
N ASP A 246 -4.56 20.39 -16.90
CA ASP A 246 -4.19 20.20 -18.31
C ASP A 246 -2.77 20.76 -18.53
N MET A 247 -1.81 19.87 -18.78
CA MET A 247 -0.41 20.23 -18.94
C MET A 247 -0.14 21.02 -20.23
N SER A 248 -1.00 20.89 -21.26
CA SER A 248 -0.82 21.58 -22.53
C SER A 248 -1.22 23.05 -22.45
N SER A 249 -2.30 23.36 -21.74
CA SER A 249 -2.80 24.73 -21.56
C SER A 249 -2.31 25.38 -20.27
N GLY A 250 -1.87 24.57 -19.29
CA GLY A 250 -1.52 25.03 -17.95
C GLY A 250 -2.74 25.33 -17.06
N ASN A 251 -3.95 25.06 -17.52
CA ASN A 251 -5.19 25.33 -16.79
C ASN A 251 -5.43 24.27 -15.70
N ILE A 252 -6.03 24.73 -14.60
CA ILE A 252 -6.48 23.89 -13.51
C ILE A 252 -7.96 24.14 -13.31
N ASP A 253 -8.77 23.10 -13.51
CA ASP A 253 -10.17 23.10 -13.17
C ASP A 253 -10.34 22.36 -11.83
N LYS A 254 -11.33 22.76 -11.02
CA LYS A 254 -11.65 22.11 -9.74
C LYS A 254 -13.09 21.64 -9.76
N VAL A 255 -13.29 20.35 -9.52
CA VAL A 255 -14.60 19.71 -9.42
C VAL A 255 -14.87 19.44 -7.96
N PRO A 256 -15.91 20.04 -7.32
CA PRO A 256 -16.31 19.69 -5.97
C PRO A 256 -16.67 18.19 -5.89
N VAL A 257 -16.15 17.49 -4.86
CA VAL A 257 -16.39 16.07 -4.60
C VAL A 257 -16.90 15.87 -3.17
N GLY A 258 -16.91 14.64 -2.67
CA GLY A 258 -17.26 14.38 -1.27
C GLY A 258 -16.21 14.89 -0.28
N LYS A 259 -16.47 14.70 1.00
CA LYS A 259 -15.71 15.29 2.10
C LYS A 259 -14.36 14.60 2.32
N GLY A 260 -13.28 15.37 2.44
CA GLY A 260 -11.95 14.88 2.75
C GLY A 260 -11.43 13.88 1.72
N PRO A 261 -11.34 14.21 0.42
CA PRO A 261 -10.91 13.27 -0.60
C PRO A 261 -9.48 12.79 -0.31
N ALA A 262 -9.27 11.46 -0.35
CA ALA A 262 -8.00 10.78 -0.14
C ALA A 262 -7.41 10.35 -1.47
N GLN A 263 -7.73 9.16 -1.98
CA GLN A 263 -7.15 8.69 -3.23
C GLN A 263 -8.04 9.01 -4.43
N VAL A 264 -7.38 9.18 -5.58
CA VAL A 264 -8.01 9.30 -6.89
C VAL A 264 -7.44 8.24 -7.84
N TYR A 265 -8.30 7.59 -8.59
CA TYR A 265 -7.92 6.66 -9.65
C TYR A 265 -8.62 7.04 -10.97
N MET A 266 -7.89 7.04 -12.07
CA MET A 266 -8.43 7.31 -13.39
C MET A 266 -8.70 5.99 -14.12
N GLN A 267 -9.88 5.87 -14.71
CA GLN A 267 -10.28 4.75 -15.54
C GLN A 267 -9.32 4.58 -16.73
N SER A 268 -9.12 3.34 -17.19
CA SER A 268 -8.12 3.02 -18.21
C SER A 268 -8.35 3.71 -19.56
N ASP A 269 -9.60 4.08 -19.87
CA ASP A 269 -9.99 4.83 -21.08
C ASP A 269 -9.90 6.38 -20.92
N GLY A 270 -9.62 6.87 -19.68
CA GLY A 270 -9.49 8.29 -19.39
C GLY A 270 -10.81 9.07 -19.33
N ASN A 271 -11.98 8.40 -19.37
CA ASN A 271 -13.27 9.08 -19.38
C ASN A 271 -13.73 9.49 -17.97
N TYR A 272 -13.40 8.66 -16.97
CA TYR A 272 -13.83 8.86 -15.59
C TYR A 272 -12.68 8.81 -14.61
N ALA A 273 -12.85 9.52 -13.50
CA ALA A 273 -12.04 9.40 -12.30
C ALA A 273 -12.93 9.05 -11.11
N TYR A 274 -12.40 8.23 -10.21
CA TYR A 274 -13.03 7.84 -8.95
C TYR A 274 -12.24 8.46 -7.81
N VAL A 275 -12.93 9.23 -6.97
CA VAL A 275 -12.33 9.90 -5.82
C VAL A 275 -12.91 9.30 -4.55
N ALA A 276 -12.05 8.68 -3.76
CA ALA A 276 -12.42 8.16 -2.46
C ALA A 276 -12.48 9.30 -1.44
N ASN A 277 -13.64 9.50 -0.83
CA ASN A 277 -13.88 10.55 0.14
C ASN A 277 -13.82 9.95 1.55
N GLU A 278 -12.69 10.16 2.24
CA GLU A 278 -12.40 9.54 3.54
C GLU A 278 -13.10 10.26 4.71
N GLY A 279 -13.19 11.59 4.61
CA GLY A 279 -13.53 12.42 5.75
C GLY A 279 -12.40 12.48 6.78
N THR A 280 -12.77 12.42 8.06
CA THR A 280 -11.86 12.26 9.20
C THR A 280 -12.39 11.16 10.12
N GLU A 281 -11.58 10.70 11.08
CA GLU A 281 -12.01 9.68 12.05
C GLU A 281 -13.21 10.17 12.88
N GLU A 282 -13.22 11.45 13.29
CA GLU A 282 -14.35 12.04 14.05
C GLU A 282 -15.58 12.32 13.19
N SER A 283 -15.40 12.47 11.88
CA SER A 283 -16.47 12.72 10.91
C SER A 283 -16.19 11.98 9.60
N PRO A 284 -16.33 10.64 9.62
CA PRO A 284 -16.04 9.83 8.43
C PRO A 284 -16.98 10.17 7.28
N SER A 285 -16.43 10.07 6.07
CA SER A 285 -17.22 10.04 4.85
C SER A 285 -17.27 8.58 4.34
N ASN A 286 -18.34 8.26 3.62
CA ASN A 286 -18.63 6.91 3.14
C ASN A 286 -18.99 6.93 1.65
N SER A 287 -18.27 7.69 0.85
CA SER A 287 -18.67 7.87 -0.55
C SER A 287 -17.48 7.85 -1.52
N ILE A 288 -17.77 7.43 -2.75
CA ILE A 288 -16.93 7.62 -3.92
C ILE A 288 -17.61 8.62 -4.85
N SER A 289 -16.88 9.65 -5.28
CA SER A 289 -17.34 10.54 -6.35
C SER A 289 -16.82 10.01 -7.70
N LYS A 290 -17.74 9.60 -8.60
CA LYS A 290 -17.45 9.29 -10.00
C LYS A 290 -17.51 10.57 -10.80
N VAL A 291 -16.36 11.02 -11.28
CA VAL A 291 -16.21 12.29 -12.01
C VAL A 291 -16.07 12.02 -13.49
N ASN A 292 -16.92 12.59 -14.30
CA ASN A 292 -16.80 12.60 -15.76
C ASN A 292 -15.78 13.69 -16.16
N LEU A 293 -14.65 13.27 -16.74
CA LEU A 293 -13.53 14.16 -17.06
C LEU A 293 -13.80 15.03 -18.29
N GLY A 294 -14.69 14.59 -19.20
CA GLY A 294 -15.09 15.38 -20.37
C GLY A 294 -15.97 16.57 -19.99
N THR A 295 -16.96 16.35 -19.11
CA THR A 295 -17.87 17.41 -18.62
C THR A 295 -17.35 18.13 -17.38
N LYS A 296 -16.35 17.56 -16.71
CA LYS A 296 -15.79 18.05 -15.43
C LYS A 296 -16.86 18.19 -14.35
N THR A 297 -17.70 17.16 -14.20
CA THR A 297 -18.80 17.13 -13.22
C THR A 297 -18.84 15.77 -12.54
N VAL A 298 -19.32 15.73 -11.28
CA VAL A 298 -19.66 14.48 -10.60
C VAL A 298 -20.90 13.90 -11.26
N GLU A 299 -20.77 12.69 -11.81
CA GLU A 299 -21.86 11.95 -12.43
C GLU A 299 -22.64 11.12 -11.42
N ALA A 300 -21.91 10.52 -10.44
CA ALA A 300 -22.51 9.74 -9.37
C ALA A 300 -21.72 9.92 -8.06
N ASN A 301 -22.45 9.91 -6.94
CA ASN A 301 -21.90 9.69 -5.61
C ASN A 301 -22.36 8.30 -5.16
N ILE A 302 -21.40 7.40 -4.95
CA ILE A 302 -21.66 6.00 -4.62
C ILE A 302 -21.41 5.81 -3.15
N GLU A 303 -22.40 5.32 -2.41
CA GLU A 303 -22.27 5.03 -0.99
C GLU A 303 -21.50 3.73 -0.78
N VAL A 304 -20.48 3.75 0.10
CA VAL A 304 -19.62 2.63 0.48
C VAL A 304 -19.48 2.59 2.01
N GLY A 305 -18.49 1.89 2.56
CA GLY A 305 -18.21 1.93 3.99
C GLY A 305 -17.53 3.22 4.46
N ASN A 306 -17.44 3.40 5.78
CA ASN A 306 -16.85 4.58 6.40
C ASN A 306 -15.33 4.67 6.17
N GLY A 307 -14.85 5.87 5.88
CA GLY A 307 -13.44 6.14 5.63
C GLY A 307 -13.00 5.61 4.26
N ALA A 308 -13.74 5.87 3.18
CA ALA A 308 -13.36 5.50 1.83
C ALA A 308 -12.00 6.11 1.49
N HIS A 309 -10.93 5.29 1.38
CA HIS A 309 -9.55 5.77 1.27
C HIS A 309 -8.88 5.37 -0.03
N GLY A 310 -8.53 4.09 -0.20
CA GLY A 310 -7.92 3.57 -1.42
C GLY A 310 -8.97 3.24 -2.47
N VAL A 311 -8.68 3.49 -3.73
CA VAL A 311 -9.57 3.16 -4.85
C VAL A 311 -8.77 2.68 -6.05
N VAL A 312 -9.23 1.59 -6.68
CA VAL A 312 -8.72 1.09 -7.96
C VAL A 312 -9.86 0.63 -8.85
N VAL A 313 -9.64 0.64 -10.15
CA VAL A 313 -10.59 0.17 -11.17
C VAL A 313 -9.98 -1.01 -11.90
N SER A 314 -10.78 -2.06 -12.17
CA SER A 314 -10.33 -3.20 -12.98
C SER A 314 -9.94 -2.75 -14.40
N ASP A 315 -9.00 -3.46 -15.02
CA ASP A 315 -8.47 -3.10 -16.35
C ASP A 315 -9.57 -3.09 -17.44
N ASP A 316 -10.60 -3.91 -17.28
CA ASP A 316 -11.77 -3.97 -18.16
C ASP A 316 -12.85 -2.93 -17.81
N ASN A 317 -12.59 -2.07 -16.82
CA ASN A 317 -13.46 -1.02 -16.31
C ASN A 317 -14.82 -1.49 -15.78
N LYS A 318 -14.96 -2.79 -15.41
CA LYS A 318 -16.25 -3.31 -14.91
C LYS A 318 -16.45 -3.10 -13.43
N PHE A 319 -15.38 -3.13 -12.65
CA PHE A 319 -15.47 -3.06 -11.19
C PHE A 319 -14.58 -1.96 -10.63
N VAL A 320 -15.05 -1.35 -9.53
CA VAL A 320 -14.28 -0.43 -8.71
C VAL A 320 -14.17 -1.02 -7.31
N TYR A 321 -12.96 -1.05 -6.78
CA TYR A 321 -12.66 -1.58 -5.44
C TYR A 321 -12.22 -0.44 -4.54
N VAL A 322 -12.78 -0.39 -3.33
CA VAL A 322 -12.59 0.73 -2.39
C VAL A 322 -12.29 0.19 -1.01
N THR A 323 -11.20 0.61 -0.39
CA THR A 323 -10.95 0.35 1.03
C THR A 323 -11.78 1.29 1.90
N ASN A 324 -12.43 0.74 2.92
CA ASN A 324 -13.19 1.47 3.92
C ASN A 324 -12.42 1.41 5.25
N LYS A 325 -11.58 2.41 5.49
CA LYS A 325 -10.56 2.41 6.54
C LYS A 325 -11.13 2.19 7.93
N TYR A 326 -12.25 2.85 8.24
CA TYR A 326 -12.84 2.80 9.58
C TYR A 326 -13.80 1.62 9.79
N ASP A 327 -14.21 0.94 8.71
CA ASP A 327 -15.08 -0.25 8.78
C ASP A 327 -14.31 -1.57 8.60
N ALA A 328 -13.00 -1.52 8.33
CA ALA A 328 -12.18 -2.69 8.05
C ALA A 328 -12.75 -3.58 6.93
N THR A 329 -13.17 -2.96 5.82
CA THR A 329 -13.77 -3.65 4.68
C THR A 329 -13.24 -3.13 3.34
N VAL A 330 -13.49 -3.90 2.28
CA VAL A 330 -13.38 -3.47 0.88
C VAL A 330 -14.76 -3.54 0.25
N SER A 331 -15.22 -2.45 -0.36
CA SER A 331 -16.42 -2.43 -1.19
C SER A 331 -16.07 -2.74 -2.64
N VAL A 332 -16.87 -3.60 -3.29
CA VAL A 332 -16.82 -3.90 -4.72
C VAL A 332 -18.03 -3.25 -5.39
N ILE A 333 -17.79 -2.40 -6.36
CA ILE A 333 -18.82 -1.62 -7.07
C ILE A 333 -18.90 -2.11 -8.51
N ASP A 334 -20.11 -2.44 -9.00
CA ASP A 334 -20.37 -2.60 -10.42
C ASP A 334 -20.37 -1.21 -11.08
N ASN A 335 -19.41 -0.98 -11.97
CA ASN A 335 -19.21 0.32 -12.60
C ASN A 335 -20.32 0.73 -13.59
N SER A 336 -21.09 -0.24 -14.08
CA SER A 336 -22.19 0.01 -15.00
C SER A 336 -23.46 0.49 -14.31
N THR A 337 -23.70 0.02 -13.09
CA THR A 337 -24.87 0.38 -12.27
C THR A 337 -24.57 1.38 -11.18
N ASN A 338 -23.27 1.55 -10.82
CA ASN A 338 -22.79 2.32 -9.67
C ASN A 338 -23.32 1.75 -8.33
N GLU A 339 -23.57 0.45 -8.24
CA GLU A 339 -24.05 -0.23 -7.05
C GLU A 339 -22.95 -1.04 -6.38
N VAL A 340 -22.91 -1.05 -5.04
CA VAL A 340 -22.05 -1.95 -4.27
C VAL A 340 -22.64 -3.36 -4.36
N ILE A 341 -21.88 -4.28 -4.93
CA ILE A 341 -22.30 -5.68 -5.14
C ILE A 341 -21.69 -6.63 -4.11
N ALA A 342 -20.62 -6.23 -3.41
CA ALA A 342 -20.02 -6.99 -2.33
C ALA A 342 -19.31 -6.04 -1.33
N THR A 343 -19.28 -6.48 -0.06
CA THR A 343 -18.49 -5.86 1.01
C THR A 343 -17.68 -6.96 1.68
N ILE A 344 -16.36 -6.86 1.61
CA ILE A 344 -15.41 -7.90 2.00
C ILE A 344 -14.72 -7.48 3.30
N PRO A 345 -14.89 -8.19 4.41
CA PRO A 345 -14.10 -7.93 5.63
C PRO A 345 -12.62 -8.18 5.39
N VAL A 346 -11.77 -7.27 5.85
CA VAL A 346 -10.31 -7.34 5.80
C VAL A 346 -9.72 -7.02 7.17
N GLU A 347 -8.40 -7.00 7.29
CA GLU A 347 -7.74 -6.52 8.51
C GLU A 347 -7.98 -5.02 8.74
N LYS A 348 -7.74 -4.55 9.97
CA LYS A 348 -8.05 -3.19 10.40
C LYS A 348 -7.26 -2.13 9.62
N GLU A 349 -7.91 -0.99 9.43
CA GLU A 349 -7.33 0.20 8.81
C GLU A 349 -6.80 -0.05 7.39
N PRO A 350 -7.60 -0.67 6.48
CA PRO A 350 -7.20 -0.82 5.10
C PRO A 350 -7.04 0.56 4.44
N ASN A 351 -5.85 0.79 3.86
CA ASN A 351 -5.44 2.06 3.28
C ASN A 351 -5.21 1.91 1.76
N GLY A 352 -3.99 1.55 1.34
CA GLY A 352 -3.68 1.33 -0.07
C GLY A 352 -4.33 0.06 -0.63
N ILE A 353 -4.60 0.05 -1.94
CA ILE A 353 -5.22 -1.08 -2.66
C ILE A 353 -4.64 -1.19 -4.07
N THR A 354 -4.43 -2.43 -4.56
CA THR A 354 -3.93 -2.70 -5.90
C THR A 354 -4.50 -4.02 -6.43
N LEU A 355 -4.60 -4.15 -7.76
CA LEU A 355 -5.02 -5.37 -8.45
C LEU A 355 -3.82 -6.08 -9.09
N LYS A 356 -3.92 -7.42 -9.17
CA LYS A 356 -3.01 -8.27 -9.95
C LYS A 356 -3.71 -8.80 -11.18
#